data_140f911ba7d91b20e50e4b766d0b3bd0
#
_entry.id   140f911ba7d91b20e50e4b766d0b3bd0
#
_cell.length_a   1.000
_cell.length_b   1.000
_cell.length_c   1.000
_cell.angle_alpha   90.00
_cell.angle_beta   90.00
_cell.angle_gamma   90.00
#
_symmetry.space_group_name_H-M   'P 1'
#
loop_
_entity.id
_entity.type
_entity.pdbx_description
1 polymer ?
#
loop_
_entity_poly.entity_id
_entity_poly.type
_entity_poly.pdbx_seq_one_letter_code
_entity_poly.pdbx_strand_id
1 'polypeptide(L)'
;MNAKGLMLALAAGVLAAAAFADASGLPPASSIKGDDRKWPAILKYAEEVKIRSSLDGTLQPSIWRPAPGKEGKTPLLVVLHSWSFGYQMHDPAWWGMVAAEERGWAFIYPHYRGPNRTPQACGSRYAMQDIADAVNWAVSTGKVDADRVYLIGGSGGGHAALLAASRNPHLFAAVYAACPPADVGRWHDECLDPYRKRCAGYARQIESACGGTPQEKPEEYVERSAVAQLAKQRGRLPPIEIITGIHDGHPRQNGGSVPVGHTIRAFNAIAEAKDRIGEDAIKIMEKEERVPEELQFSGAVKFFNSRVWLRRVSGNVRVTIFEAGHAGNYTAGVDWFSRQARGRPVDWSEGGESSKAAEVNNVTH
;
A
#
# COMPACT_ATOMS: atom_id res chain seq x y z
N MET A 1 -10.00 28.34 2.79
CA MET A 1 -8.59 28.10 2.42
C MET A 1 -8.58 26.93 1.46
N ASN A 2 -8.02 27.17 0.26
CA ASN A 2 -8.24 26.36 -0.94
C ASN A 2 -7.59 24.98 -0.92
N ALA A 3 -8.27 24.02 -1.57
CA ALA A 3 -7.85 22.63 -1.81
C ALA A 3 -6.47 22.43 -2.47
N LYS A 4 -5.79 23.50 -2.85
CA LYS A 4 -4.47 23.49 -3.49
C LYS A 4 -3.31 23.15 -2.55
N GLY A 5 -3.48 23.22 -1.22
CA GLY A 5 -2.42 22.94 -0.26
C GLY A 5 -2.21 21.45 0.07
N LEU A 6 -3.17 20.59 -0.27
CA LEU A 6 -3.08 19.16 0.02
C LEU A 6 -2.39 18.35 -1.11
N MET A 7 -2.27 18.94 -2.29
CA MET A 7 -1.59 18.31 -3.44
C MET A 7 -0.06 18.33 -3.39
N LEU A 8 0.57 19.28 -2.65
CA LEU A 8 2.04 19.40 -2.66
C LEU A 8 2.79 18.36 -1.83
N ALA A 9 2.16 17.74 -0.85
CA ALA A 9 2.83 16.75 0.01
C ALA A 9 2.98 15.36 -0.65
N LEU A 10 2.15 15.04 -1.66
CA LEU A 10 2.27 13.80 -2.44
C LEU A 10 3.31 13.91 -3.58
N ALA A 11 3.66 15.13 -3.97
CA ALA A 11 4.58 15.36 -5.09
C ALA A 11 6.07 15.22 -4.73
N ALA A 12 6.45 15.30 -3.46
CA ALA A 12 7.86 15.27 -3.04
C ALA A 12 8.52 13.87 -3.12
N GLY A 13 7.74 12.80 -3.26
CA GLY A 13 8.24 11.43 -3.42
C GLY A 13 8.50 10.97 -4.86
N VAL A 14 8.17 11.77 -5.86
CA VAL A 14 8.20 11.39 -7.30
C VAL A 14 9.48 11.84 -8.03
N LEU A 15 10.35 12.61 -7.42
CA LEU A 15 11.47 13.30 -8.11
C LEU A 15 12.79 12.51 -8.22
N ALA A 16 12.79 11.18 -8.18
CA ALA A 16 14.01 10.36 -8.39
C ALA A 16 13.95 9.40 -9.60
N ALA A 17 13.05 9.62 -10.55
CA ALA A 17 12.97 8.81 -11.78
C ALA A 17 13.40 9.62 -13.02
N ALA A 18 14.63 10.12 -13.02
CA ALA A 18 15.23 10.73 -14.20
C ALA A 18 16.45 9.92 -14.63
N ALA A 19 16.29 8.95 -15.51
CA ALA A 19 17.21 8.49 -16.54
C ALA A 19 16.92 7.05 -17.02
N PHE A 20 15.74 6.77 -17.60
CA PHE A 20 15.55 5.64 -18.52
C PHE A 20 14.39 6.00 -19.46
N ALA A 21 14.69 6.82 -20.46
CA ALA A 21 13.80 6.99 -21.60
C ALA A 21 14.42 6.19 -22.73
N ASP A 22 13.82 5.10 -23.11
CA ASP A 22 13.65 4.73 -24.51
C ASP A 22 13.19 3.27 -24.63
N ALA A 23 11.92 3.04 -24.66
CA ALA A 23 11.23 1.86 -25.23
C ALA A 23 9.72 1.84 -24.91
N SER A 24 9.22 2.74 -24.03
CA SER A 24 7.90 2.63 -23.45
C SER A 24 6.94 3.48 -24.26
N GLY A 25 6.61 3.81 -25.17
CA GLY A 25 5.56 4.65 -25.78
C GLY A 25 4.84 5.61 -24.80
N LEU A 26 5.25 5.61 -23.50
CA LEU A 26 4.79 6.54 -22.48
C LEU A 26 5.77 7.72 -22.36
N PRO A 27 5.27 8.95 -22.31
CA PRO A 27 6.12 10.10 -22.04
C PRO A 27 6.70 10.00 -20.62
N PRO A 28 7.96 10.43 -20.37
CA PRO A 28 8.53 10.47 -19.03
C PRO A 28 7.60 11.19 -18.06
N ALA A 29 7.46 10.70 -16.83
CA ALA A 29 6.59 11.31 -15.82
C ALA A 29 6.89 12.82 -15.61
N SER A 30 8.16 13.23 -15.78
CA SER A 30 8.60 14.62 -15.74
C SER A 30 8.17 15.49 -16.92
N SER A 31 7.82 14.90 -18.06
CA SER A 31 7.39 15.61 -19.28
C SER A 31 5.89 15.87 -19.33
N ILE A 32 5.11 15.29 -18.42
CA ILE A 32 3.66 15.44 -18.39
C ILE A 32 3.32 16.81 -17.83
N LYS A 33 2.84 17.70 -18.69
CA LYS A 33 2.47 19.08 -18.32
C LYS A 33 0.98 19.18 -18.01
N GLY A 34 0.65 19.93 -16.95
CA GLY A 34 -0.65 20.51 -16.64
C GLY A 34 -1.88 19.66 -16.95
N ASP A 35 -2.42 19.75 -18.14
CA ASP A 35 -3.68 19.09 -18.51
C ASP A 35 -3.54 17.59 -18.77
N ASP A 36 -2.37 17.08 -19.10
CA ASP A 36 -2.12 15.65 -19.25
C ASP A 36 -2.08 14.91 -17.89
N ARG A 37 -2.01 15.63 -16.77
CA ARG A 37 -2.14 15.09 -15.41
C ARG A 37 -3.58 15.02 -14.90
N LYS A 38 -4.56 15.32 -15.74
CA LYS A 38 -5.96 15.30 -15.37
C LYS A 38 -6.64 14.05 -15.94
N TRP A 39 -7.60 13.51 -15.19
CA TRP A 39 -8.54 12.56 -15.76
C TRP A 39 -9.29 13.24 -16.93
N PRO A 40 -9.44 12.63 -18.10
CA PRO A 40 -9.17 11.21 -18.44
C PRO A 40 -7.89 10.97 -19.27
N ALA A 41 -6.84 11.79 -19.15
CA ALA A 41 -5.65 11.70 -20.02
C ALA A 41 -4.95 10.33 -20.00
N ILE A 42 -5.02 9.61 -18.89
CA ILE A 42 -4.46 8.24 -18.78
C ILE A 42 -5.07 7.27 -19.81
N LEU A 43 -6.31 7.55 -20.26
CA LEU A 43 -6.99 6.70 -21.24
C LEU A 43 -6.39 6.77 -22.65
N LYS A 44 -5.43 7.66 -22.88
CA LYS A 44 -4.62 7.65 -24.12
C LYS A 44 -3.66 6.43 -24.14
N TYR A 45 -3.37 5.84 -22.97
CA TYR A 45 -2.33 4.84 -22.78
C TYR A 45 -2.84 3.54 -22.16
N ALA A 46 -4.04 3.55 -21.59
CA ALA A 46 -4.66 2.42 -20.91
C ALA A 46 -6.17 2.37 -21.24
N GLU A 47 -6.80 1.25 -20.95
CA GLU A 47 -8.23 1.05 -21.20
C GLU A 47 -9.02 1.20 -19.90
N GLU A 48 -10.21 1.83 -19.97
CA GLU A 48 -11.22 1.69 -18.91
C GLU A 48 -12.04 0.43 -19.20
N VAL A 49 -11.94 -0.53 -18.28
CA VAL A 49 -12.72 -1.77 -18.31
C VAL A 49 -13.76 -1.78 -17.21
N LYS A 50 -14.90 -2.42 -17.41
CA LYS A 50 -15.97 -2.58 -16.42
C LYS A 50 -16.03 -4.03 -16.00
N ILE A 51 -15.66 -4.30 -14.75
CA ILE A 51 -15.58 -5.64 -14.17
C ILE A 51 -16.82 -5.88 -13.32
N ARG A 52 -17.48 -7.00 -13.52
CA ARG A 52 -18.69 -7.36 -12.76
C ARG A 52 -18.28 -7.87 -11.38
N SER A 53 -18.83 -7.23 -10.33
CA SER A 53 -18.72 -7.71 -8.96
C SER A 53 -19.43 -9.06 -8.82
N SER A 54 -18.72 -10.05 -8.30
CA SER A 54 -19.30 -11.38 -8.05
C SER A 54 -20.29 -11.41 -6.89
N LEU A 55 -20.28 -10.38 -6.01
CA LEU A 55 -21.19 -10.30 -4.88
C LEU A 55 -22.57 -9.74 -5.21
N ASP A 56 -22.64 -8.72 -6.06
CA ASP A 56 -23.92 -8.01 -6.29
C ASP A 56 -24.19 -7.71 -7.78
N GLY A 57 -23.32 -8.15 -8.67
CA GLY A 57 -23.47 -7.98 -10.12
C GLY A 57 -23.24 -6.57 -10.64
N THR A 58 -22.89 -5.59 -9.77
CA THR A 58 -22.58 -4.22 -10.22
C THR A 58 -21.31 -4.18 -11.05
N LEU A 59 -21.25 -3.23 -11.99
CA LEU A 59 -20.08 -3.04 -12.83
C LEU A 59 -19.14 -2.03 -12.18
N GLN A 60 -17.93 -2.47 -11.84
CA GLN A 60 -16.89 -1.64 -11.25
C GLN A 60 -15.86 -1.25 -12.31
N PRO A 61 -15.65 0.06 -12.54
CA PRO A 61 -14.65 0.49 -13.52
C PRO A 61 -13.24 0.24 -12.99
N SER A 62 -12.32 -0.04 -13.90
CA SER A 62 -10.89 -0.22 -13.60
C SER A 62 -10.08 0.30 -14.77
N ILE A 63 -8.88 0.82 -14.51
CA ILE A 63 -7.92 1.12 -15.56
C ILE A 63 -7.06 -0.12 -15.78
N TRP A 64 -6.99 -0.57 -17.03
CA TRP A 64 -6.26 -1.76 -17.42
C TRP A 64 -5.22 -1.45 -18.49
N ARG A 65 -4.02 -2.01 -18.33
CA ARG A 65 -2.99 -2.02 -19.38
C ARG A 65 -2.26 -3.36 -19.37
N PRO A 66 -2.33 -4.16 -20.43
CA PRO A 66 -1.45 -5.32 -20.59
C PRO A 66 -0.01 -4.85 -20.80
N ALA A 67 0.97 -5.71 -20.51
CA ALA A 67 2.38 -5.40 -20.75
C ALA A 67 2.62 -5.17 -22.26
N PRO A 68 3.11 -4.00 -22.69
CA PRO A 68 3.30 -3.69 -24.09
C PRO A 68 4.37 -4.57 -24.74
N GLY A 69 4.14 -5.02 -25.98
CA GLY A 69 5.12 -5.76 -26.77
C GLY A 69 5.58 -7.09 -26.17
N LYS A 70 4.89 -7.61 -25.15
CA LYS A 70 5.23 -8.90 -24.52
C LYS A 70 4.31 -10.00 -25.05
N GLU A 71 4.92 -11.08 -25.51
CA GLU A 71 4.25 -12.34 -25.75
C GLU A 71 4.24 -13.17 -24.46
N GLY A 72 3.12 -13.89 -24.22
CA GLY A 72 2.95 -14.71 -23.03
C GLY A 72 2.47 -13.96 -21.78
N LYS A 73 2.57 -14.66 -20.64
CA LYS A 73 2.10 -14.16 -19.36
C LYS A 73 3.15 -13.32 -18.66
N THR A 74 2.76 -12.16 -18.14
CA THR A 74 3.62 -11.23 -17.41
C THR A 74 3.13 -11.02 -15.98
N PRO A 75 3.98 -10.56 -15.03
CA PRO A 75 3.52 -10.14 -13.72
C PRO A 75 2.44 -9.06 -13.81
N LEU A 76 1.60 -8.96 -12.78
CA LEU A 76 0.56 -7.94 -12.63
C LEU A 76 0.88 -7.01 -11.46
N LEU A 77 0.88 -5.71 -11.69
CA LEU A 77 0.87 -4.70 -10.65
C LEU A 77 -0.57 -4.20 -10.42
N VAL A 78 -1.10 -4.45 -9.24
CA VAL A 78 -2.40 -3.94 -8.77
C VAL A 78 -2.14 -2.75 -7.87
N VAL A 79 -2.62 -1.57 -8.27
CA VAL A 79 -2.45 -0.34 -7.48
C VAL A 79 -3.80 0.09 -6.92
N LEU A 80 -3.84 0.48 -5.66
CA LEU A 80 -5.06 0.90 -4.98
C LEU A 80 -5.07 2.40 -4.71
N HIS A 81 -6.24 3.05 -4.97
CA HIS A 81 -6.43 4.48 -4.73
C HIS A 81 -6.48 4.82 -3.23
N SER A 82 -6.23 6.08 -2.89
CA SER A 82 -6.25 6.57 -1.52
C SER A 82 -7.67 6.77 -0.96
N TRP A 83 -7.78 7.12 0.33
CA TRP A 83 -9.02 7.14 1.12
C TRP A 83 -10.17 7.94 0.50
N SER A 84 -9.90 9.17 0.07
CA SER A 84 -10.93 10.12 -0.38
C SER A 84 -11.21 10.07 -1.88
N PHE A 85 -10.64 9.12 -2.60
CA PHE A 85 -10.64 9.05 -4.05
C PHE A 85 -11.20 7.73 -4.58
N GLY A 86 -11.35 7.64 -5.90
CA GLY A 86 -11.67 6.44 -6.64
C GLY A 86 -10.64 6.22 -7.75
N TYR A 87 -10.92 5.33 -8.68
CA TYR A 87 -10.04 4.98 -9.81
C TYR A 87 -9.67 6.17 -10.73
N GLN A 88 -10.35 7.30 -10.62
CA GLN A 88 -10.04 8.53 -11.34
C GLN A 88 -8.95 9.38 -10.66
N MET A 89 -8.34 8.90 -9.57
CA MET A 89 -7.19 9.54 -8.97
C MET A 89 -5.96 9.31 -9.85
N HIS A 90 -5.59 10.35 -10.61
CA HIS A 90 -4.61 10.26 -11.70
C HIS A 90 -3.20 9.86 -11.22
N ASP A 91 -2.65 10.53 -10.19
CA ASP A 91 -1.23 10.37 -9.85
C ASP A 91 -0.81 8.94 -9.47
N PRO A 92 -1.53 8.20 -8.60
CA PRO A 92 -1.19 6.81 -8.32
C PRO A 92 -1.39 5.89 -9.52
N ALA A 93 -2.45 6.13 -10.32
CA ALA A 93 -2.72 5.35 -11.52
C ALA A 93 -1.61 5.54 -12.56
N TRP A 94 -1.21 6.79 -12.81
CA TRP A 94 -0.13 7.11 -13.73
C TRP A 94 1.20 6.52 -13.27
N TRP A 95 1.58 6.78 -12.02
CA TRP A 95 2.80 6.22 -11.44
C TRP A 95 2.85 4.69 -11.57
N GLY A 96 1.76 4.02 -11.21
CA GLY A 96 1.68 2.55 -11.25
C GLY A 96 1.78 2.01 -12.66
N MET A 97 1.16 2.67 -13.63
CA MET A 97 1.23 2.31 -15.05
C MET A 97 2.66 2.42 -15.58
N VAL A 98 3.36 3.52 -15.27
CA VAL A 98 4.77 3.72 -15.66
C VAL A 98 5.66 2.68 -15.00
N ALA A 99 5.52 2.48 -13.69
CA ALA A 99 6.32 1.51 -12.94
C ALA A 99 6.15 0.06 -13.44
N ALA A 100 4.94 -0.31 -13.87
CA ALA A 100 4.66 -1.61 -14.47
C ALA A 100 5.28 -1.72 -15.87
N GLU A 101 5.17 -0.68 -16.69
CA GLU A 101 5.70 -0.68 -18.06
C GLU A 101 7.22 -0.78 -18.08
N GLU A 102 7.93 -0.03 -17.23
CA GLU A 102 9.39 -0.10 -17.09
C GLU A 102 9.90 -1.52 -16.79
N ARG A 103 9.05 -2.37 -16.20
CA ARG A 103 9.37 -3.76 -15.84
C ARG A 103 8.79 -4.79 -16.81
N GLY A 104 8.03 -4.33 -17.81
CA GLY A 104 7.30 -5.22 -18.71
C GLY A 104 6.19 -6.00 -18.00
N TRP A 105 5.51 -5.38 -17.02
CA TRP A 105 4.39 -5.94 -16.28
C TRP A 105 3.05 -5.41 -16.80
N ALA A 106 2.00 -6.17 -16.60
CA ALA A 106 0.64 -5.69 -16.74
C ALA A 106 0.26 -4.81 -15.53
N PHE A 107 -0.71 -3.94 -15.70
CA PHE A 107 -1.17 -2.99 -14.69
C PHE A 107 -2.69 -2.99 -14.59
N ILE A 108 -3.23 -2.94 -13.36
CA ILE A 108 -4.65 -2.70 -13.10
C ILE A 108 -4.84 -1.76 -11.91
N TYR A 109 -5.81 -0.83 -12.05
CA TYR A 109 -6.17 0.15 -11.03
C TYR A 109 -7.69 0.14 -10.83
N PRO A 110 -8.19 -0.69 -9.90
CA PRO A 110 -9.63 -0.88 -9.70
C PRO A 110 -10.28 0.23 -8.89
N HIS A 111 -11.58 0.45 -9.11
CA HIS A 111 -12.40 1.39 -8.35
C HIS A 111 -12.72 0.92 -6.93
N TYR A 112 -12.96 -0.34 -6.71
CA TYR A 112 -13.35 -0.99 -5.45
C TYR A 112 -14.23 -0.11 -4.53
N ARG A 113 -15.34 0.41 -5.08
CA ARG A 113 -16.41 1.21 -4.43
C ARG A 113 -16.05 2.66 -4.13
N GLY A 114 -14.93 3.18 -4.63
CA GLY A 114 -14.59 4.60 -4.59
C GLY A 114 -14.27 5.13 -3.20
N PRO A 115 -14.54 6.43 -2.93
CA PRO A 115 -14.17 7.04 -1.65
C PRO A 115 -14.72 6.30 -0.44
N ASN A 116 -13.90 6.17 0.61
CA ASN A 116 -14.19 5.38 1.82
C ASN A 116 -15.19 6.08 2.77
N ARG A 117 -16.37 6.40 2.26
CA ARG A 117 -17.45 7.11 3.00
C ARG A 117 -18.83 6.50 2.80
N THR A 118 -18.92 5.32 2.24
CA THR A 118 -20.19 4.58 2.05
C THR A 118 -20.09 3.19 2.65
N PRO A 119 -21.21 2.56 3.01
CA PRO A 119 -21.20 1.19 3.56
C PRO A 119 -20.57 0.14 2.63
N GLN A 120 -20.58 0.36 1.32
CA GLN A 120 -19.98 -0.54 0.33
C GLN A 120 -18.47 -0.34 0.16
N ALA A 121 -17.92 0.81 0.61
CA ALA A 121 -16.50 1.13 0.59
C ALA A 121 -15.81 0.82 1.93
N CYS A 122 -14.70 1.49 2.25
CA CYS A 122 -14.03 1.44 3.54
C CYS A 122 -13.76 0.00 4.04
N GLY A 123 -13.12 -0.82 3.22
CA GLY A 123 -12.76 -2.18 3.60
C GLY A 123 -13.94 -3.16 3.73
N SER A 124 -15.13 -2.80 3.24
CA SER A 124 -16.29 -3.69 3.23
C SER A 124 -16.03 -4.96 2.43
N ARG A 125 -16.86 -5.98 2.65
CA ARG A 125 -16.81 -7.21 1.85
C ARG A 125 -16.95 -6.96 0.35
N TYR A 126 -17.75 -5.95 -0.05
CA TYR A 126 -17.91 -5.57 -1.46
C TYR A 126 -16.62 -5.01 -2.05
N ALA A 127 -16.01 -4.05 -1.37
CA ALA A 127 -14.75 -3.45 -1.82
C ALA A 127 -13.62 -4.49 -1.93
N MET A 128 -13.52 -5.40 -0.96
CA MET A 128 -12.50 -6.47 -0.97
C MET A 128 -12.75 -7.50 -2.07
N GLN A 129 -14.03 -7.83 -2.32
CA GLN A 129 -14.38 -8.72 -3.43
C GLN A 129 -14.12 -8.08 -4.79
N ASP A 130 -14.41 -6.79 -4.95
CA ASP A 130 -14.15 -6.10 -6.22
C ASP A 130 -12.66 -6.02 -6.56
N ILE A 131 -11.78 -5.92 -5.54
CA ILE A 131 -10.32 -6.05 -5.75
C ILE A 131 -9.98 -7.47 -6.23
N ALA A 132 -10.55 -8.50 -5.61
CA ALA A 132 -10.35 -9.89 -6.03
C ALA A 132 -10.88 -10.15 -7.44
N ASP A 133 -12.06 -9.65 -7.76
CA ASP A 133 -12.67 -9.77 -9.08
C ASP A 133 -11.83 -9.07 -10.17
N ALA A 134 -11.23 -7.93 -9.84
CA ALA A 134 -10.31 -7.23 -10.74
C ALA A 134 -9.05 -8.05 -11.04
N VAL A 135 -8.46 -8.69 -10.03
CA VAL A 135 -7.32 -9.60 -10.20
C VAL A 135 -7.72 -10.81 -11.04
N ASN A 136 -8.82 -11.47 -10.69
CA ASN A 136 -9.30 -12.66 -11.39
C ASN A 136 -9.63 -12.35 -12.87
N TRP A 137 -10.25 -11.19 -13.11
CA TRP A 137 -10.51 -10.72 -14.47
C TRP A 137 -9.20 -10.53 -15.25
N ALA A 138 -8.21 -9.84 -14.67
CA ALA A 138 -6.92 -9.61 -15.32
C ALA A 138 -6.22 -10.95 -15.65
N VAL A 139 -6.23 -11.91 -14.71
CA VAL A 139 -5.69 -13.26 -14.95
C VAL A 139 -6.45 -13.99 -16.06
N SER A 140 -7.78 -13.85 -16.13
CA SER A 140 -8.62 -14.48 -17.14
C SER A 140 -8.36 -13.99 -18.57
N THR A 141 -7.72 -12.83 -18.74
CA THR A 141 -7.28 -12.34 -20.08
C THR A 141 -6.22 -13.23 -20.73
N GLY A 142 -5.60 -14.16 -19.97
CA GLY A 142 -4.50 -15.00 -20.43
C GLY A 142 -3.14 -14.28 -20.51
N LYS A 143 -3.08 -12.97 -20.20
CA LYS A 143 -1.87 -12.13 -20.29
C LYS A 143 -1.12 -12.01 -18.96
N VAL A 144 -1.70 -12.46 -17.85
CA VAL A 144 -1.14 -12.33 -16.50
C VAL A 144 -0.65 -13.66 -15.97
N ASP A 145 0.55 -13.64 -15.36
CA ASP A 145 1.09 -14.73 -14.56
C ASP A 145 0.47 -14.68 -13.17
N ALA A 146 -0.39 -15.64 -12.85
CA ALA A 146 -1.10 -15.72 -11.59
C ALA A 146 -0.18 -15.93 -10.37
N ASP A 147 1.06 -16.39 -10.57
CA ASP A 147 2.04 -16.55 -9.49
C ASP A 147 2.85 -15.28 -9.22
N ARG A 148 2.67 -14.23 -10.01
CA ARG A 148 3.33 -12.95 -9.88
C ARG A 148 2.36 -11.78 -9.91
N VAL A 149 1.37 -11.80 -9.01
CA VAL A 149 0.41 -10.71 -8.78
C VAL A 149 0.85 -9.92 -7.56
N TYR A 150 1.13 -8.66 -7.73
CA TYR A 150 1.64 -7.75 -6.71
C TYR A 150 0.60 -6.67 -6.38
N LEU A 151 0.40 -6.40 -5.09
CA LEU A 151 -0.59 -5.45 -4.61
C LEU A 151 0.10 -4.30 -3.86
N ILE A 152 -0.15 -3.07 -4.28
CA ILE A 152 0.44 -1.87 -3.68
C ILE A 152 -0.59 -0.78 -3.42
N GLY A 153 -0.50 -0.14 -2.27
CA GLY A 153 -1.35 1.00 -1.94
C GLY A 153 -0.79 1.87 -0.85
N GLY A 154 -1.18 3.14 -0.85
CA GLY A 154 -0.80 4.12 0.15
C GLY A 154 -2.01 4.70 0.88
N SER A 155 -1.87 5.04 2.17
CA SER A 155 -2.94 5.61 2.98
C SER A 155 -4.19 4.70 2.97
N GLY A 156 -5.34 5.19 2.53
CA GLY A 156 -6.53 4.37 2.33
C GLY A 156 -6.31 3.16 1.40
N GLY A 157 -5.45 3.29 0.38
CA GLY A 157 -5.04 2.16 -0.47
C GLY A 157 -4.17 1.15 0.28
N GLY A 158 -3.34 1.60 1.22
CA GLY A 158 -2.56 0.73 2.11
C GLY A 158 -3.46 -0.07 3.07
N HIS A 159 -4.49 0.57 3.64
CA HIS A 159 -5.53 -0.10 4.41
C HIS A 159 -6.24 -1.19 3.57
N ALA A 160 -6.68 -0.84 2.36
CA ALA A 160 -7.33 -1.78 1.46
C ALA A 160 -6.40 -2.93 1.03
N ALA A 161 -5.10 -2.66 0.82
CA ALA A 161 -4.12 -3.68 0.48
C ALA A 161 -3.94 -4.72 1.60
N LEU A 162 -3.84 -4.27 2.85
CA LEU A 162 -3.74 -5.16 4.01
C LEU A 162 -5.01 -6.01 4.20
N LEU A 163 -6.20 -5.41 4.02
CA LEU A 163 -7.45 -6.15 4.09
C LEU A 163 -7.60 -7.15 2.93
N ALA A 164 -7.29 -6.75 1.70
CA ALA A 164 -7.33 -7.65 0.55
C ALA A 164 -6.39 -8.85 0.73
N ALA A 165 -5.16 -8.61 1.26
CA ALA A 165 -4.23 -9.67 1.61
C ALA A 165 -4.81 -10.63 2.66
N SER A 166 -5.53 -10.13 3.66
CA SER A 166 -6.15 -10.97 4.69
C SER A 166 -7.36 -11.77 4.18
N ARG A 167 -8.13 -11.21 3.24
CA ARG A 167 -9.34 -11.85 2.70
C ARG A 167 -9.02 -12.88 1.61
N ASN A 168 -8.05 -12.57 0.78
CA ASN A 168 -7.68 -13.35 -0.40
C ASN A 168 -6.17 -13.58 -0.48
N PRO A 169 -5.54 -14.19 0.56
CA PRO A 169 -4.09 -14.32 0.63
C PRO A 169 -3.49 -15.09 -0.54
N HIS A 170 -4.25 -15.99 -1.13
CA HIS A 170 -3.84 -16.84 -2.26
C HIS A 170 -3.74 -16.09 -3.60
N LEU A 171 -4.25 -14.87 -3.70
CA LEU A 171 -4.20 -14.10 -4.95
C LEU A 171 -2.86 -13.39 -5.15
N PHE A 172 -2.11 -13.11 -4.07
CA PHE A 172 -0.97 -12.22 -4.14
C PHE A 172 0.36 -12.94 -3.90
N ALA A 173 1.36 -12.61 -4.71
CA ALA A 173 2.74 -13.02 -4.50
C ALA A 173 3.44 -12.16 -3.45
N ALA A 174 3.09 -10.87 -3.37
CA ALA A 174 3.56 -9.93 -2.36
C ALA A 174 2.65 -8.71 -2.26
N VAL A 175 2.67 -8.05 -1.08
CA VAL A 175 1.84 -6.87 -0.77
C VAL A 175 2.70 -5.77 -0.16
N TYR A 176 2.51 -4.53 -0.60
CA TYR A 176 3.19 -3.36 -0.07
C TYR A 176 2.18 -2.31 0.38
N ALA A 177 2.16 -2.00 1.66
CA ALA A 177 1.23 -1.05 2.25
C ALA A 177 1.99 0.14 2.87
N ALA A 178 1.76 1.34 2.34
CA ALA A 178 2.35 2.56 2.86
C ALA A 178 1.34 3.36 3.69
N CYS A 179 1.75 3.83 4.86
CA CYS A 179 0.97 4.70 5.75
C CYS A 179 -0.49 4.24 6.01
N PRO A 180 -0.75 2.93 6.25
CA PRO A 180 -2.12 2.42 6.33
C PRO A 180 -2.82 2.85 7.62
N PRO A 181 -4.06 3.37 7.60
CA PRO A 181 -4.92 3.42 8.78
C PRO A 181 -5.43 2.01 9.11
N ALA A 182 -4.54 1.17 9.68
CA ALA A 182 -4.74 -0.27 9.80
C ALA A 182 -5.81 -0.70 10.81
N ASP A 183 -6.19 0.18 11.72
CA ASP A 183 -7.28 0.02 12.68
C ASP A 183 -8.24 1.21 12.56
N VAL A 184 -9.39 1.02 11.94
CA VAL A 184 -10.31 2.12 11.65
C VAL A 184 -11.03 2.63 12.91
N GLY A 185 -11.19 1.81 13.95
CA GLY A 185 -11.76 2.23 15.23
C GLY A 185 -10.80 3.16 15.97
N ARG A 186 -9.56 2.75 16.13
CA ARG A 186 -8.50 3.59 16.68
C ARG A 186 -8.33 4.89 15.89
N TRP A 187 -8.28 4.80 14.56
CA TRP A 187 -8.09 5.96 13.71
C TRP A 187 -9.27 6.93 13.78
N HIS A 188 -10.51 6.42 13.92
CA HIS A 188 -11.69 7.23 14.19
C HIS A 188 -11.47 8.11 15.44
N ASP A 189 -11.11 7.48 16.57
CA ASP A 189 -10.93 8.19 17.83
C ASP A 189 -9.75 9.18 17.77
N GLU A 190 -8.64 8.79 17.13
CA GLU A 190 -7.50 9.67 16.88
C GLU A 190 -7.85 10.88 15.99
N CYS A 191 -8.78 10.73 15.04
CA CYS A 191 -9.27 11.82 14.20
C CYS A 191 -10.20 12.79 14.95
N LEU A 192 -10.75 12.40 16.08
CA LEU A 192 -11.54 13.26 16.96
C LEU A 192 -10.68 14.08 17.93
N ASP A 193 -9.38 13.79 18.05
CA ASP A 193 -8.47 14.57 18.87
C ASP A 193 -8.47 16.04 18.44
N PRO A 194 -8.75 17.00 19.36
CA PRO A 194 -8.78 18.43 19.06
C PRO A 194 -7.50 19.00 18.44
N TYR A 195 -6.37 18.35 18.72
CA TYR A 195 -5.07 18.72 18.13
C TYR A 195 -4.90 18.24 16.69
N ARG A 196 -5.76 17.32 16.21
CA ARG A 196 -5.74 16.72 14.86
C ARG A 196 -6.86 17.25 13.97
N LYS A 197 -7.16 18.53 14.00
CA LYS A 197 -8.29 19.19 13.28
C LYS A 197 -8.40 18.81 11.80
N ARG A 198 -7.29 18.50 11.13
CA ARG A 198 -7.27 18.08 9.72
C ARG A 198 -7.89 16.71 9.48
N CYS A 199 -7.94 15.87 10.49
CA CYS A 199 -8.42 14.49 10.39
C CYS A 199 -9.91 14.35 10.76
N ALA A 200 -10.54 15.33 11.39
CA ALA A 200 -11.92 15.25 11.87
C ALA A 200 -12.95 14.85 10.78
N GLY A 201 -12.66 15.16 9.52
CA GLY A 201 -13.48 14.73 8.38
C GLY A 201 -13.47 13.21 8.17
N TYR A 202 -12.39 12.54 8.51
CA TYR A 202 -12.28 11.08 8.36
C TYR A 202 -13.12 10.34 9.39
N ALA A 203 -13.21 10.81 10.65
CA ALA A 203 -14.09 10.20 11.63
C ALA A 203 -15.53 10.10 11.12
N ARG A 204 -16.10 11.20 10.61
CA ARG A 204 -17.44 11.21 10.01
C ARG A 204 -17.59 10.30 8.80
N GLN A 205 -16.53 10.16 7.98
CA GLN A 205 -16.54 9.24 6.82
C GLN A 205 -16.56 7.79 7.28
N ILE A 206 -15.82 7.45 8.33
CA ILE A 206 -15.80 6.13 8.93
C ILE A 206 -17.17 5.80 9.54
N GLU A 207 -17.75 6.71 10.31
CA GLU A 207 -19.11 6.56 10.87
C GLU A 207 -20.13 6.32 9.76
N SER A 208 -20.06 7.11 8.68
CA SER A 208 -20.96 6.94 7.52
C SER A 208 -20.79 5.57 6.86
N ALA A 209 -19.55 5.06 6.78
CA ALA A 209 -19.27 3.76 6.20
C ALA A 209 -19.66 2.59 7.12
N CYS A 210 -19.51 2.75 8.44
CA CYS A 210 -19.82 1.73 9.44
C CYS A 210 -21.30 1.76 9.90
N GLY A 211 -22.00 2.87 9.61
CA GLY A 211 -23.41 3.08 10.03
C GLY A 211 -23.56 3.55 11.46
N GLY A 212 -22.53 4.15 12.06
CA GLY A 212 -22.49 4.70 13.42
C GLY A 212 -21.09 4.73 14.01
N THR A 213 -20.98 5.13 15.26
CA THR A 213 -19.74 5.22 16.03
C THR A 213 -19.15 3.83 16.35
N PRO A 214 -17.88 3.72 16.80
CA PRO A 214 -17.29 2.46 17.26
C PRO A 214 -18.06 1.79 18.39
N GLN A 215 -18.71 2.57 19.25
CA GLN A 215 -19.50 2.07 20.36
C GLN A 215 -20.85 1.49 19.90
N GLU A 216 -21.44 2.08 18.86
CA GLU A 216 -22.73 1.64 18.30
C GLU A 216 -22.59 0.47 17.33
N LYS A 217 -21.45 0.36 16.64
CA LYS A 217 -21.19 -0.62 15.56
C LYS A 217 -19.84 -1.33 15.71
N PRO A 218 -19.48 -1.87 16.88
CA PRO A 218 -18.13 -2.40 17.13
C PRO A 218 -17.72 -3.50 16.14
N GLU A 219 -18.66 -4.32 15.69
CA GLU A 219 -18.39 -5.41 14.75
C GLU A 219 -17.97 -4.91 13.37
N GLU A 220 -18.63 -3.83 12.88
CA GLU A 220 -18.26 -3.19 11.60
C GLU A 220 -16.85 -2.62 11.65
N TYR A 221 -16.45 -2.02 12.77
CA TYR A 221 -15.10 -1.49 12.94
C TYR A 221 -14.05 -2.60 12.98
N VAL A 222 -14.32 -3.70 13.69
CA VAL A 222 -13.45 -4.89 13.72
C VAL A 222 -13.33 -5.52 12.33
N GLU A 223 -14.46 -5.64 11.61
CA GLU A 223 -14.49 -6.24 10.28
C GLU A 223 -13.70 -5.45 9.25
N ARG A 224 -13.68 -4.12 9.38
CA ARG A 224 -12.99 -3.18 8.49
C ARG A 224 -11.58 -2.82 8.95
N SER A 225 -11.12 -3.30 10.11
CA SER A 225 -9.77 -3.07 10.62
C SER A 225 -8.81 -4.15 10.16
N ALA A 226 -7.78 -3.74 9.39
CA ALA A 226 -6.78 -4.66 8.86
C ALA A 226 -6.04 -5.41 9.99
N VAL A 227 -5.72 -4.75 11.11
CA VAL A 227 -5.06 -5.38 12.27
C VAL A 227 -5.82 -6.61 12.75
N ALA A 228 -7.15 -6.51 12.89
CA ALA A 228 -7.99 -7.61 13.36
C ALA A 228 -8.04 -8.77 12.35
N GLN A 229 -8.11 -8.46 11.06
CA GLN A 229 -8.23 -9.48 10.01
C GLN A 229 -6.89 -10.18 9.72
N LEU A 230 -5.78 -9.44 9.73
CA LEU A 230 -4.43 -9.98 9.58
C LEU A 230 -4.10 -10.98 10.70
N ALA A 231 -4.47 -10.66 11.96
CA ALA A 231 -4.25 -11.55 13.08
C ALA A 231 -4.93 -12.92 12.92
N LYS A 232 -6.13 -12.95 12.31
CA LYS A 232 -6.87 -14.20 12.02
C LYS A 232 -6.19 -15.06 10.93
N GLN A 233 -5.37 -14.45 10.08
CA GLN A 233 -4.72 -15.10 8.93
C GLN A 233 -3.22 -15.34 9.14
N ARG A 234 -2.70 -15.15 10.35
CA ARG A 234 -1.28 -15.37 10.65
C ARG A 234 -0.82 -16.75 10.15
N GLY A 235 0.32 -16.79 9.47
CA GLY A 235 0.88 -18.02 8.89
C GLY A 235 0.31 -18.41 7.52
N ARG A 236 -0.71 -17.68 7.01
CA ARG A 236 -1.31 -17.92 5.68
C ARG A 236 -1.15 -16.74 4.72
N LEU A 237 -0.61 -15.63 5.22
CA LEU A 237 -0.46 -14.39 4.47
C LEU A 237 0.69 -14.48 3.46
N PRO A 238 0.56 -13.80 2.30
CA PRO A 238 1.68 -13.59 1.40
C PRO A 238 2.76 -12.74 2.10
N PRO A 239 3.95 -12.60 1.53
CA PRO A 239 4.93 -11.60 1.95
C PRO A 239 4.32 -10.19 1.96
N ILE A 240 4.47 -9.46 3.08
CA ILE A 240 3.93 -8.11 3.27
C ILE A 240 5.03 -7.16 3.77
N GLU A 241 5.26 -6.06 3.06
CA GLU A 241 6.00 -4.93 3.61
C GLU A 241 5.05 -3.80 3.96
N ILE A 242 5.21 -3.26 5.19
CA ILE A 242 4.41 -2.16 5.71
C ILE A 242 5.35 -1.02 6.07
N ILE A 243 5.14 0.17 5.49
CA ILE A 243 6.04 1.30 5.71
C ILE A 243 5.30 2.58 6.07
N THR A 244 5.98 3.47 6.79
CA THR A 244 5.53 4.85 7.00
C THR A 244 6.70 5.75 7.44
N GLY A 245 6.51 7.06 7.35
CA GLY A 245 7.42 8.03 7.95
C GLY A 245 7.25 8.13 9.46
N ILE A 246 8.35 8.44 10.18
CA ILE A 246 8.34 8.61 11.63
C ILE A 246 7.46 9.78 12.09
N HIS A 247 7.30 10.80 11.23
CA HIS A 247 6.50 11.99 11.50
C HIS A 247 5.03 11.87 11.09
N ASP A 248 4.61 10.71 10.56
CA ASP A 248 3.23 10.54 10.11
C ASP A 248 2.23 10.65 11.26
N GLY A 249 1.20 11.45 11.04
CA GLY A 249 0.14 11.68 12.02
C GLY A 249 0.53 12.54 13.22
N HIS A 250 1.75 13.09 13.28
CA HIS A 250 2.13 13.95 14.39
C HIS A 250 1.48 15.34 14.28
N PRO A 251 0.86 15.88 15.36
CA PRO A 251 0.10 17.13 15.30
C PRO A 251 0.93 18.39 14.93
N ARG A 252 2.21 18.41 15.28
CA ARG A 252 3.10 19.56 15.04
C ARG A 252 3.61 19.64 13.61
N GLN A 253 3.58 18.53 12.91
CA GLN A 253 4.04 18.44 11.53
C GLN A 253 2.82 18.50 10.61
N ASN A 254 2.96 19.15 9.45
CA ASN A 254 1.97 18.99 8.37
C ASN A 254 1.95 17.53 7.82
N GLY A 255 2.44 16.60 8.62
CA GLY A 255 2.98 15.30 8.27
C GLY A 255 1.98 14.20 8.03
N GLY A 256 0.70 14.48 7.98
CA GLY A 256 -0.24 13.44 7.63
C GLY A 256 -1.31 13.16 8.67
N SER A 257 -2.14 12.19 8.38
CA SER A 257 -3.37 11.90 9.13
C SER A 257 -3.33 10.57 9.86
N VAL A 258 -2.32 9.74 9.65
CA VAL A 258 -2.26 8.37 10.18
C VAL A 258 -1.04 8.22 11.08
N PRO A 259 -1.20 8.03 12.41
CA PRO A 259 -0.09 7.83 13.30
C PRO A 259 0.80 6.64 12.93
N VAL A 260 2.11 6.79 13.12
CA VAL A 260 3.12 5.75 12.84
C VAL A 260 2.78 4.41 13.51
N GLY A 261 2.10 4.44 14.64
CA GLY A 261 1.69 3.25 15.39
C GLY A 261 0.74 2.32 14.62
N HIS A 262 -0.04 2.83 13.65
CA HIS A 262 -0.88 1.97 12.80
C HIS A 262 -0.06 0.97 12.00
N THR A 263 1.03 1.43 11.40
CA THR A 263 1.97 0.58 10.64
C THR A 263 2.60 -0.48 11.53
N ILE A 264 3.03 -0.09 12.74
CA ILE A 264 3.69 -1.02 13.67
C ILE A 264 2.70 -2.03 14.24
N ARG A 265 1.48 -1.62 14.58
CA ARG A 265 0.43 -2.54 15.07
C ARG A 265 -0.02 -3.53 14.00
N ALA A 266 -0.04 -3.11 12.72
CA ALA A 266 -0.28 -4.03 11.61
C ALA A 266 0.83 -5.08 11.47
N PHE A 267 2.11 -4.68 11.60
CA PHE A 267 3.23 -5.60 11.68
C PHE A 267 3.08 -6.56 12.88
N ASN A 268 2.80 -6.05 14.07
CA ASN A 268 2.65 -6.85 15.29
C ASN A 268 1.49 -7.86 15.19
N ALA A 269 0.44 -7.56 14.42
CA ALA A 269 -0.67 -8.50 14.20
C ALA A 269 -0.23 -9.77 13.46
N ILE A 270 0.82 -9.68 12.64
CA ILE A 270 1.36 -10.79 11.83
C ILE A 270 2.58 -11.41 12.51
N ALA A 271 3.46 -10.60 13.09
CA ALA A 271 4.76 -10.97 13.61
C ALA A 271 4.69 -12.02 14.73
N GLU A 272 5.72 -12.86 14.81
CA GLU A 272 5.95 -13.75 15.95
C GLU A 272 6.10 -12.95 17.25
N ALA A 273 5.74 -13.54 18.37
CA ALA A 273 5.72 -12.82 19.66
C ALA A 273 7.07 -12.18 20.03
N LYS A 274 8.18 -12.88 19.74
CA LYS A 274 9.55 -12.40 20.01
C LYS A 274 9.97 -11.19 19.17
N ASP A 275 9.33 -10.98 18.03
CA ASP A 275 9.69 -9.93 17.06
C ASP A 275 8.79 -8.70 17.16
N ARG A 276 7.76 -8.75 18.01
CA ARG A 276 6.83 -7.63 18.18
C ARG A 276 7.50 -6.44 18.83
N ILE A 277 7.04 -5.27 18.47
CA ILE A 277 7.46 -3.99 19.01
C ILE A 277 6.49 -3.63 20.14
N GLY A 278 7.02 -3.38 21.33
CA GLY A 278 6.24 -3.08 22.54
C GLY A 278 5.42 -1.79 22.39
N GLU A 279 4.25 -1.74 23.03
CA GLU A 279 3.34 -0.59 22.95
C GLU A 279 3.98 0.70 23.52
N ASP A 280 4.88 0.61 24.51
CA ASP A 280 5.57 1.79 25.04
C ASP A 280 6.54 2.40 24.01
N ALA A 281 7.24 1.56 23.24
CA ALA A 281 8.06 2.01 22.13
C ALA A 281 7.20 2.67 21.02
N ILE A 282 6.02 2.12 20.74
CA ILE A 282 5.08 2.72 19.78
C ILE A 282 4.64 4.10 20.25
N LYS A 283 4.27 4.25 21.54
CA LYS A 283 3.88 5.54 22.12
C LYS A 283 5.01 6.58 22.07
N ILE A 284 6.26 6.16 22.29
CA ILE A 284 7.42 7.04 22.13
C ILE A 284 7.51 7.56 20.69
N MET A 285 7.39 6.66 19.71
CA MET A 285 7.42 7.04 18.30
C MET A 285 6.26 7.97 17.92
N GLU A 286 5.04 7.71 18.39
CA GLU A 286 3.87 8.55 18.14
C GLU A 286 3.97 9.94 18.78
N LYS A 287 4.58 10.05 19.95
CA LYS A 287 4.64 11.28 20.76
C LYS A 287 5.90 12.11 20.53
N GLU A 288 7.04 11.44 20.40
CA GLU A 288 8.37 12.06 20.39
C GLU A 288 9.02 12.05 19.00
N GLU A 289 8.38 11.44 17.99
CA GLU A 289 8.90 11.34 16.62
C GLU A 289 10.31 10.73 16.55
N ARG A 290 10.60 9.79 17.44
CA ARG A 290 11.90 9.09 17.50
C ARG A 290 11.73 7.59 17.75
N VAL A 291 12.59 6.81 17.15
CA VAL A 291 12.70 5.37 17.42
C VAL A 291 13.60 5.17 18.63
N PRO A 292 13.18 4.40 19.67
CA PRO A 292 14.06 4.02 20.77
C PRO A 292 15.38 3.41 20.28
N GLU A 293 16.47 3.68 21.00
CA GLU A 293 17.83 3.37 20.53
C GLU A 293 18.00 1.87 20.24
N GLU A 294 17.47 1.03 21.11
CA GLU A 294 17.53 -0.44 21.00
C GLU A 294 16.74 -1.01 19.79
N LEU A 295 15.90 -0.20 19.15
CA LEU A 295 15.12 -0.57 17.97
C LEU A 295 15.66 0.06 16.69
N GLN A 296 16.65 0.95 16.80
CA GLN A 296 17.16 1.67 15.63
C GLN A 296 17.87 0.73 14.66
N PHE A 297 17.56 0.94 13.38
CA PHE A 297 18.24 0.29 12.29
C PHE A 297 19.47 1.09 11.88
N SER A 298 20.62 0.42 11.74
CA SER A 298 21.91 1.07 11.42
C SER A 298 22.38 0.82 9.97
N GLY A 299 21.64 0.00 9.19
CA GLY A 299 21.99 -0.32 7.81
C GLY A 299 21.59 0.75 6.81
N ALA A 300 22.13 0.68 5.59
CA ALA A 300 21.63 1.39 4.43
C ALA A 300 20.55 0.55 3.73
N VAL A 301 19.55 1.23 3.16
CA VAL A 301 18.47 0.59 2.40
C VAL A 301 18.43 1.21 1.00
N LYS A 302 18.55 0.37 -0.01
CA LYS A 302 18.47 0.80 -1.42
C LYS A 302 17.15 1.52 -1.69
N PHE A 303 17.18 2.53 -2.53
CA PHE A 303 16.05 3.41 -2.89
C PHE A 303 15.53 4.32 -1.77
N PHE A 304 16.07 4.28 -0.55
CA PHE A 304 15.75 5.27 0.48
C PHE A 304 16.79 6.39 0.46
N ASN A 305 16.35 7.59 0.03
CA ASN A 305 17.18 8.80 0.03
C ASN A 305 17.21 9.49 1.41
N SER A 306 16.48 8.94 2.37
CA SER A 306 16.39 9.39 3.76
C SER A 306 16.71 8.27 4.72
N ARG A 307 17.02 8.64 5.97
CA ARG A 307 17.35 7.67 7.01
C ARG A 307 16.21 6.70 7.25
N VAL A 308 16.53 5.40 7.26
CA VAL A 308 15.66 4.35 7.80
C VAL A 308 15.94 4.22 9.28
N TRP A 309 14.94 4.52 10.10
CA TRP A 309 15.05 4.52 11.55
C TRP A 309 14.82 3.15 12.18
N LEU A 310 13.88 2.41 11.64
CA LEU A 310 13.54 1.05 12.09
C LEU A 310 13.25 0.18 10.88
N ARG A 311 13.81 -1.02 10.90
CA ARG A 311 13.49 -2.06 9.93
C ARG A 311 13.53 -3.41 10.63
N ARG A 312 12.42 -4.13 10.63
CA ARG A 312 12.30 -5.41 11.31
C ARG A 312 11.54 -6.41 10.45
N VAL A 313 12.04 -7.63 10.40
CA VAL A 313 11.44 -8.76 9.70
C VAL A 313 10.95 -9.78 10.72
N SER A 314 9.79 -10.39 10.46
CA SER A 314 9.28 -11.55 11.17
C SER A 314 8.55 -12.46 10.19
N GLY A 315 9.17 -13.56 9.79
CA GLY A 315 8.62 -14.44 8.76
C GLY A 315 8.27 -13.70 7.46
N ASN A 316 7.01 -13.73 7.09
CA ASN A 316 6.50 -13.10 5.87
C ASN A 316 6.12 -11.62 6.03
N VAL A 317 6.48 -10.95 7.12
CA VAL A 317 6.20 -9.52 7.28
C VAL A 317 7.45 -8.73 7.59
N ARG A 318 7.56 -7.54 6.97
CA ARG A 318 8.57 -6.53 7.28
C ARG A 318 7.91 -5.20 7.57
N VAL A 319 8.45 -4.49 8.58
CA VAL A 319 8.10 -3.11 8.87
C VAL A 319 9.29 -2.21 8.63
N THR A 320 9.07 -1.07 8.00
CA THR A 320 10.09 -0.04 7.77
C THR A 320 9.56 1.34 8.18
N ILE A 321 10.25 1.99 9.13
CA ILE A 321 10.00 3.37 9.54
C ILE A 321 11.17 4.24 9.08
N PHE A 322 10.89 5.33 8.35
CA PHE A 322 11.93 6.15 7.76
C PHE A 322 11.69 7.65 7.98
N GLU A 323 12.68 8.47 7.66
CA GLU A 323 12.60 9.93 7.82
C GLU A 323 11.67 10.53 6.77
N ALA A 324 10.40 10.67 7.14
CA ALA A 324 9.34 11.27 6.34
C ALA A 324 8.10 11.55 7.18
N GLY A 325 7.13 12.27 6.62
CA GLY A 325 5.76 12.37 7.09
C GLY A 325 4.87 11.25 6.49
N HIS A 326 3.66 11.62 6.04
CA HIS A 326 2.71 10.71 5.38
C HIS A 326 3.18 10.38 3.95
N ALA A 327 4.14 9.49 3.84
CA ALA A 327 4.79 9.17 2.58
C ALA A 327 5.07 7.67 2.45
N GLY A 328 5.04 7.18 1.20
CA GLY A 328 5.47 5.84 0.83
C GLY A 328 6.72 5.90 -0.06
N ASN A 329 7.53 4.85 -0.03
CA ASN A 329 8.59 4.64 -1.02
C ASN A 329 8.18 3.53 -1.99
N TYR A 330 7.36 3.88 -2.95
CA TYR A 330 6.77 2.91 -3.87
C TYR A 330 7.79 2.28 -4.82
N THR A 331 8.85 3.00 -5.17
CA THR A 331 9.95 2.46 -6.00
C THR A 331 10.65 1.29 -5.31
N ALA A 332 10.91 1.41 -4.00
CA ALA A 332 11.46 0.31 -3.20
C ALA A 332 10.49 -0.90 -3.16
N GLY A 333 9.19 -0.64 -3.06
CA GLY A 333 8.16 -1.69 -3.07
C GLY A 333 8.14 -2.47 -4.38
N VAL A 334 8.15 -1.78 -5.52
CA VAL A 334 8.11 -2.43 -6.84
C VAL A 334 9.44 -3.13 -7.16
N ASP A 335 10.58 -2.60 -6.72
CA ASP A 335 11.86 -3.30 -6.81
C ASP A 335 11.83 -4.61 -6.00
N TRP A 336 11.34 -4.57 -4.76
CA TRP A 336 11.20 -5.76 -3.93
C TRP A 336 10.24 -6.79 -4.56
N PHE A 337 9.13 -6.37 -5.18
CA PHE A 337 8.20 -7.26 -5.86
C PHE A 337 8.87 -8.09 -6.97
N SER A 338 9.84 -7.53 -7.68
CA SER A 338 10.51 -8.21 -8.80
C SER A 338 11.18 -9.54 -8.39
N ARG A 339 11.44 -9.73 -7.10
CA ARG A 339 12.08 -10.93 -6.52
C ARG A 339 11.07 -11.90 -5.89
N GLN A 340 9.77 -11.55 -5.87
CA GLN A 340 8.76 -12.37 -5.22
C GLN A 340 7.97 -13.20 -6.22
N ALA A 341 7.61 -14.42 -5.82
CA ALA A 341 6.67 -15.27 -6.55
C ALA A 341 5.87 -16.11 -5.55
N ARG A 342 4.61 -16.34 -5.84
CA ARG A 342 3.75 -17.17 -5.01
C ARG A 342 4.32 -18.58 -4.88
N GLY A 343 4.27 -19.15 -3.67
CA GLY A 343 4.80 -20.48 -3.39
C GLY A 343 6.33 -20.55 -3.28
N ARG A 344 7.04 -19.43 -3.36
CA ARG A 344 8.46 -19.33 -3.07
C ARG A 344 8.70 -18.73 -1.69
N PRO A 345 9.81 -19.10 -1.01
CA PRO A 345 10.24 -18.38 0.18
C PRO A 345 10.41 -16.88 -0.13
N VAL A 346 10.04 -16.04 0.84
CA VAL A 346 10.18 -14.58 0.67
C VAL A 346 11.66 -14.19 0.57
N ASP A 347 11.97 -13.37 -0.41
CA ASP A 347 13.27 -12.73 -0.56
C ASP A 347 13.24 -11.31 0.03
N TRP A 348 13.90 -11.13 1.17
CA TRP A 348 14.05 -9.84 1.84
C TRP A 348 15.35 -9.11 1.48
N SER A 349 16.15 -9.63 0.56
CA SER A 349 17.41 -9.00 0.15
C SER A 349 17.17 -7.61 -0.47
N GLU A 350 18.14 -6.72 -0.31
CA GLU A 350 18.18 -5.45 -1.04
C GLU A 350 18.78 -5.72 -2.42
N GLY A 351 18.02 -5.62 -3.47
CA GLY A 351 18.46 -5.94 -4.84
C GLY A 351 19.83 -5.34 -5.18
N GLY A 352 20.79 -6.20 -5.52
CA GLY A 352 22.17 -5.81 -5.86
C GLY A 352 23.27 -6.52 -5.08
N GLU A 353 22.97 -7.24 -3.99
CA GLU A 353 23.94 -8.15 -3.38
C GLU A 353 23.74 -9.57 -3.95
N SER A 354 24.67 -10.01 -4.77
CA SER A 354 24.71 -11.40 -5.24
C SER A 354 24.83 -12.32 -4.02
N SER A 355 24.03 -13.37 -3.99
CA SER A 355 24.03 -14.47 -3.02
C SER A 355 25.41 -15.17 -2.90
N LYS A 356 26.40 -14.51 -2.27
CA LYS A 356 27.70 -15.11 -1.91
C LYS A 356 27.94 -15.21 -0.41
N ALA A 357 26.95 -14.94 0.44
CA ALA A 357 27.12 -14.97 1.90
C ALA A 357 26.37 -16.11 2.62
N ALA A 358 25.88 -17.14 1.90
CA ALA A 358 25.16 -18.25 2.52
C ALA A 358 25.97 -19.57 2.59
N GLU A 359 27.26 -19.56 2.26
CA GLU A 359 28.10 -20.79 2.28
C GLU A 359 29.37 -20.68 3.13
N VAL A 360 29.37 -19.99 4.24
CA VAL A 360 30.45 -20.12 5.23
C VAL A 360 29.83 -20.08 6.63
N ASN A 361 29.48 -21.24 7.16
CA ASN A 361 29.60 -21.65 8.56
C ASN A 361 28.91 -22.99 8.81
N ASN A 362 29.42 -24.02 8.17
CA ASN A 362 29.31 -25.39 8.65
C ASN A 362 30.69 -26.05 8.53
N VAL A 363 31.61 -25.71 9.43
CA VAL A 363 32.76 -26.53 9.76
C VAL A 363 32.98 -26.47 11.26
N THR A 364 32.62 -27.55 11.90
CA THR A 364 33.14 -28.23 13.09
C THR A 364 34.07 -27.47 14.04
N HIS A 365 33.67 -27.31 15.30
CA HIS A 365 34.36 -28.00 16.42
C HIS A 365 33.39 -28.12 17.59
#